data_9064a5c8c9e0e75c0030f63d19215b69
#
_entry.id   9064a5c8c9e0e75c0030f63d19215b69
#
_cell.length_a   1.000
_cell.length_b   1.000
_cell.length_c   1.000
_cell.angle_alpha   90.00
_cell.angle_beta   90.00
_cell.angle_gamma   90.00
#
_symmetry.space_group_name_H-M   'P 1'
#
loop_
_entity.id
_entity.type
_entity.pdbx_description
1 polymer ?
#
loop_
_entity_poly.entity_id
_entity_poly.type
_entity_poly.pdbx_seq_one_letter_code
_entity_poly.pdbx_strand_id
1 'polypeptide(L)'
;PPRSTLFPYTTLFRSEALRHEIKDLRLHWEDKTFRISLSVGVVAISQQSGSLDEVLRAADAACYVAKDQGRNRVHFYQPDDQMLAKRSSDMQWLQRLREAIDNDQLVLFGQSIFPLNADSPHPAMCELLVRMVDADGRIVPPMTFIPAAERFNLMFDLDLWVIGAAFRQLATLWQHHPQDRRIFTINLSGQSLDHPDLELAIQRLEVEHKIEPHRICFEITETSVIGNMDRALALMDSLRRRGFLFALDDFGTGLSSFAYLKKLPVDYLKIDGEFVRDILHDPVDKAMVDTIRRIGGVLGMTTIEIGRAHV
;
A
#
# COMPACT_ATOMS: atom_id res chain seq x y z
N PRO A 1 50.83 7.96 6.64
CA PRO A 1 49.71 7.69 5.77
C PRO A 1 49.43 8.92 4.89
N PRO A 2 49.05 8.76 3.61
CA PRO A 2 48.78 9.89 2.72
C PRO A 2 47.64 10.73 3.29
N ARG A 3 47.75 12.06 3.23
CA ARG A 3 46.79 13.03 3.75
C ARG A 3 45.35 12.86 3.19
N SER A 4 45.18 12.11 2.13
CA SER A 4 43.88 11.85 1.46
C SER A 4 42.96 10.90 2.23
N THR A 5 43.46 10.12 3.19
CA THR A 5 42.65 9.14 3.95
C THR A 5 42.06 9.67 5.25
N LEU A 6 42.46 10.86 5.69
CA LEU A 6 42.01 11.46 6.96
C LEU A 6 40.69 12.26 6.82
N PHE A 7 40.35 12.72 5.62
CA PHE A 7 39.21 13.60 5.40
C PHE A 7 37.83 12.92 5.65
N PRO A 8 37.59 11.68 5.23
CA PRO A 8 36.30 11.02 5.49
C PRO A 8 36.04 10.79 6.98
N TYR A 9 37.08 10.40 7.75
CA TYR A 9 36.96 10.08 9.18
C TYR A 9 36.67 11.31 10.04
N THR A 10 37.29 12.47 9.76
CA THR A 10 37.03 13.70 10.53
C THR A 10 35.65 14.26 10.25
N THR A 11 35.13 14.17 9.03
CA THR A 11 33.78 14.61 8.67
C THR A 11 32.74 13.69 9.30
N LEU A 12 32.95 12.37 9.25
CA LEU A 12 32.08 11.39 9.90
C LEU A 12 32.00 11.65 11.41
N PHE A 13 33.15 11.85 12.06
CA PHE A 13 33.19 12.12 13.48
C PHE A 13 32.46 13.39 13.88
N ARG A 14 32.60 14.47 13.11
CA ARG A 14 31.86 15.73 13.32
C ARG A 14 30.36 15.57 13.10
N SER A 15 29.97 14.85 12.07
CA SER A 15 28.55 14.59 11.78
C SER A 15 27.90 13.71 12.86
N GLU A 16 28.62 12.71 13.37
CA GLU A 16 28.15 11.88 14.47
C GLU A 16 28.08 12.67 15.79
N ALA A 17 29.05 13.54 16.06
CA ALA A 17 29.05 14.41 17.26
C ALA A 17 27.82 15.33 17.23
N LEU A 18 27.56 15.99 16.08
CA LEU A 18 26.37 16.84 15.90
C LEU A 18 25.06 16.05 16.07
N ARG A 19 24.99 14.84 15.53
CA ARG A 19 23.82 13.96 15.69
C ARG A 19 23.58 13.61 17.16
N HIS A 20 24.64 13.33 17.92
CA HIS A 20 24.55 13.05 19.35
C HIS A 20 24.07 14.26 20.15
N GLU A 21 24.63 15.44 19.91
CA GLU A 21 24.19 16.68 20.57
C GLU A 21 22.71 16.98 20.32
N ILE A 22 22.26 16.83 19.08
CA ILE A 22 20.84 17.04 18.73
C ILE A 22 19.93 15.99 19.40
N LYS A 23 20.36 14.74 19.51
CA LYS A 23 19.58 13.67 20.16
C LYS A 23 19.34 13.96 21.64
N ASP A 24 20.32 14.61 22.30
CA ASP A 24 20.22 14.97 23.72
C ASP A 24 19.47 16.27 23.96
N LEU A 25 19.22 17.05 22.90
CA LEU A 25 18.45 18.28 22.97
C LEU A 25 16.98 17.98 23.27
N ARG A 26 16.44 18.71 24.22
CA ARG A 26 15.04 18.67 24.58
C ARG A 26 14.37 19.99 24.22
N LEU A 27 13.48 19.96 23.26
CA LEU A 27 12.68 21.11 22.88
C LEU A 27 11.44 21.15 23.77
N HIS A 28 11.31 22.25 24.53
CA HIS A 28 10.09 22.54 25.27
C HIS A 28 9.25 23.52 24.45
N TRP A 29 8.03 23.11 24.13
CA TRP A 29 7.06 23.96 23.45
C TRP A 29 5.72 23.82 24.16
N GLU A 30 5.22 24.92 24.71
CA GLU A 30 4.09 24.92 25.64
C GLU A 30 4.36 23.95 26.81
N ASP A 31 3.41 23.08 27.17
CA ASP A 31 3.54 22.07 28.22
C ASP A 31 4.14 20.71 27.75
N LYS A 32 4.66 20.66 26.51
CA LYS A 32 5.17 19.41 25.93
C LYS A 32 6.68 19.46 25.71
N THR A 33 7.32 18.32 25.98
CA THR A 33 8.74 18.11 25.70
C THR A 33 8.90 17.19 24.49
N PHE A 34 9.53 17.70 23.43
CA PHE A 34 9.81 16.95 22.21
C PHE A 34 11.25 16.47 22.18
N ARG A 35 11.44 15.21 21.80
CA ARG A 35 12.75 14.66 21.45
C ARG A 35 12.90 14.73 19.94
N ILE A 36 13.99 15.36 19.50
CA ILE A 36 14.33 15.46 18.08
C ILE A 36 15.51 14.56 17.76
N SER A 37 15.63 14.16 16.51
CA SER A 37 16.78 13.40 16.01
C SER A 37 17.21 13.96 14.66
N LEU A 38 18.48 13.77 14.32
CA LEU A 38 19.09 14.26 13.10
C LEU A 38 19.51 13.08 12.20
N SER A 39 19.11 13.14 10.92
CA SER A 39 19.63 12.26 9.87
C SER A 39 20.51 13.08 8.95
N VAL A 40 21.73 12.64 8.72
CA VAL A 40 22.78 13.40 8.01
C VAL A 40 23.25 12.61 6.79
N GLY A 41 23.23 13.24 5.62
CA GLY A 41 23.89 12.74 4.41
C GLY A 41 25.23 13.44 4.22
N VAL A 42 26.28 12.69 3.92
CA VAL A 42 27.65 13.20 3.71
C VAL A 42 28.15 12.79 2.34
N VAL A 43 28.69 13.74 1.59
CA VAL A 43 29.28 13.53 0.27
C VAL A 43 30.72 14.01 0.29
N ALA A 44 31.65 13.19 -0.23
CA ALA A 44 33.03 13.61 -0.47
C ALA A 44 33.10 14.40 -1.78
N ILE A 45 33.57 15.63 -1.71
CA ILE A 45 33.78 16.46 -2.89
C ILE A 45 35.23 16.34 -3.34
N SER A 46 35.44 15.98 -4.60
CA SER A 46 36.75 15.86 -5.27
C SER A 46 36.73 16.55 -6.62
N GLN A 47 37.84 16.56 -7.30
CA GLN A 47 37.90 17.07 -8.69
C GLN A 47 37.05 16.25 -9.69
N GLN A 48 36.60 15.05 -9.28
CA GLN A 48 35.77 14.15 -10.08
C GLN A 48 34.28 14.25 -9.73
N SER A 49 33.90 15.14 -8.81
CA SER A 49 32.52 15.19 -8.25
C SER A 49 31.47 15.82 -9.17
N GLY A 50 31.83 16.21 -10.38
CA GLY A 50 30.89 16.79 -11.34
C GLY A 50 30.41 18.20 -10.99
N SER A 51 29.18 18.54 -11.38
CA SER A 51 28.57 19.85 -11.14
C SER A 51 28.07 20.02 -9.69
N LEU A 52 27.84 21.27 -9.27
CA LEU A 52 27.25 21.59 -7.97
C LEU A 52 25.90 20.88 -7.77
N ASP A 53 25.08 20.83 -8.83
CA ASP A 53 23.78 20.16 -8.78
C ASP A 53 23.89 18.64 -8.58
N GLU A 54 24.94 18.02 -9.11
CA GLU A 54 25.21 16.60 -8.88
C GLU A 54 25.65 16.33 -7.45
N VAL A 55 26.48 17.20 -6.88
CA VAL A 55 26.92 17.11 -5.48
C VAL A 55 25.73 17.29 -4.53
N LEU A 56 24.87 18.27 -4.77
CA LEU A 56 23.68 18.52 -3.97
C LEU A 56 22.69 17.35 -4.06
N ARG A 57 22.46 16.79 -5.25
CA ARG A 57 21.65 15.59 -5.43
C ARG A 57 22.21 14.39 -4.67
N ALA A 58 23.52 14.20 -4.71
CA ALA A 58 24.17 13.12 -3.97
C ALA A 58 24.04 13.30 -2.45
N ALA A 59 24.20 14.53 -1.93
CA ALA A 59 24.04 14.85 -0.51
C ALA A 59 22.59 14.63 -0.02
N ASP A 60 21.63 15.08 -0.80
CA ASP A 60 20.20 14.88 -0.53
C ASP A 60 19.83 13.40 -0.57
N ALA A 61 20.35 12.65 -1.54
CA ALA A 61 20.19 11.21 -1.64
C ALA A 61 20.76 10.49 -0.41
N ALA A 62 21.97 10.83 0.03
CA ALA A 62 22.57 10.25 1.24
C ALA A 62 21.76 10.58 2.51
N CYS A 63 21.23 11.80 2.61
CA CYS A 63 20.37 12.20 3.72
C CYS A 63 19.05 11.40 3.74
N TYR A 64 18.49 11.12 2.57
CA TYR A 64 17.32 10.27 2.44
C TYR A 64 17.61 8.83 2.90
N VAL A 65 18.71 8.22 2.45
CA VAL A 65 19.10 6.87 2.88
C VAL A 65 19.25 6.81 4.41
N ALA A 66 19.82 7.86 5.03
CA ALA A 66 19.89 7.95 6.48
C ALA A 66 18.50 7.94 7.15
N LYS A 67 17.50 8.57 6.54
CA LYS A 67 16.11 8.57 7.02
C LYS A 67 15.43 7.22 6.81
N ASP A 68 15.60 6.61 5.63
CA ASP A 68 14.98 5.35 5.24
C ASP A 68 15.49 4.17 6.08
N GLN A 69 16.77 4.13 6.39
CA GLN A 69 17.39 3.09 7.23
C GLN A 69 17.07 3.19 8.73
N GLY A 70 16.09 3.97 9.14
CA GLY A 70 15.63 4.06 10.52
C GLY A 70 15.99 5.36 11.22
N ARG A 71 16.31 6.41 10.48
CA ARG A 71 16.60 7.78 10.99
C ARG A 71 17.74 7.82 12.01
N ASN A 72 18.01 9.01 12.58
CA ASN A 72 18.99 9.21 13.65
C ASN A 72 20.35 8.60 13.36
N ARG A 73 20.91 8.83 12.16
CA ARG A 73 22.20 8.30 11.70
C ARG A 73 22.86 9.21 10.67
N VAL A 74 24.14 8.95 10.44
CA VAL A 74 24.91 9.53 9.37
C VAL A 74 25.06 8.48 8.26
N HIS A 75 24.81 8.87 7.01
CA HIS A 75 25.08 8.04 5.84
C HIS A 75 26.04 8.73 4.90
N PHE A 76 27.06 8.00 4.47
CA PHE A 76 28.02 8.45 3.46
C PHE A 76 27.54 8.03 2.09
N TYR A 77 27.51 8.98 1.18
CA TYR A 77 27.23 8.70 -0.22
C TYR A 77 28.29 7.79 -0.82
N GLN A 78 27.85 6.68 -1.41
CA GLN A 78 28.67 5.79 -2.22
C GLN A 78 28.05 5.71 -3.62
N PRO A 79 28.84 5.90 -4.70
CA PRO A 79 28.29 5.87 -6.07
C PRO A 79 27.57 4.57 -6.45
N ASP A 80 28.02 3.45 -5.88
CA ASP A 80 27.46 2.11 -6.09
C ASP A 80 26.30 1.77 -5.11
N ASP A 81 25.77 2.77 -4.41
CA ASP A 81 24.72 2.51 -3.42
C ASP A 81 23.39 2.14 -4.12
N GLN A 82 23.05 0.87 -4.07
CA GLN A 82 21.83 0.32 -4.71
C GLN A 82 20.56 1.00 -4.22
N MET A 83 20.54 1.51 -2.98
CA MET A 83 19.41 2.26 -2.45
C MET A 83 19.22 3.62 -3.15
N LEU A 84 20.30 4.24 -3.60
CA LEU A 84 20.23 5.50 -4.33
C LEU A 84 19.72 5.29 -5.77
N ALA A 85 20.16 4.20 -6.40
CA ALA A 85 19.61 3.80 -7.69
C ALA A 85 18.09 3.51 -7.58
N LYS A 86 17.67 2.86 -6.50
CA LYS A 86 16.25 2.63 -6.21
C LYS A 86 15.49 3.95 -6.02
N ARG A 87 16.06 4.92 -5.31
CA ARG A 87 15.43 6.24 -5.14
C ARG A 87 15.27 6.99 -6.46
N SER A 88 16.31 6.98 -7.30
CA SER A 88 16.20 7.59 -8.65
C SER A 88 15.07 6.96 -9.45
N SER A 89 14.94 5.63 -9.36
CA SER A 89 13.83 4.89 -9.95
C SER A 89 12.48 5.31 -9.34
N ASP A 90 12.38 5.38 -8.02
CA ASP A 90 11.15 5.77 -7.31
C ASP A 90 10.70 7.19 -7.68
N MET A 91 11.63 8.15 -7.82
CA MET A 91 11.31 9.51 -8.26
C MET A 91 10.79 9.55 -9.70
N GLN A 92 11.34 8.72 -10.58
CA GLN A 92 10.81 8.56 -11.94
C GLN A 92 9.41 7.95 -11.91
N TRP A 93 9.19 6.95 -11.05
CA TRP A 93 7.87 6.35 -10.88
C TRP A 93 6.84 7.33 -10.29
N LEU A 94 7.25 8.18 -9.35
CA LEU A 94 6.40 9.23 -8.81
C LEU A 94 5.87 10.16 -9.91
N GLN A 95 6.77 10.65 -10.77
CA GLN A 95 6.36 11.50 -11.88
C GLN A 95 5.45 10.74 -12.86
N ARG A 96 5.85 9.54 -13.27
CA ARG A 96 5.06 8.70 -14.18
C ARG A 96 3.67 8.38 -13.62
N LEU A 97 3.57 8.10 -12.33
CA LEU A 97 2.30 7.78 -11.70
C LEU A 97 1.37 9.00 -11.66
N ARG A 98 1.89 10.18 -11.33
CA ARG A 98 1.10 11.43 -11.41
C ARG A 98 0.60 11.68 -12.83
N GLU A 99 1.49 11.60 -13.81
CA GLU A 99 1.12 11.73 -15.22
C GLU A 99 0.10 10.67 -15.65
N ALA A 100 0.21 9.44 -15.13
CA ALA A 100 -0.73 8.37 -15.45
C ALA A 100 -2.13 8.59 -14.85
N ILE A 101 -2.20 9.13 -13.62
CA ILE A 101 -3.46 9.53 -12.98
C ILE A 101 -4.12 10.67 -13.76
N ASP A 102 -3.34 11.71 -14.11
CA ASP A 102 -3.84 12.91 -14.77
C ASP A 102 -4.26 12.68 -16.23
N ASN A 103 -3.62 11.73 -16.93
CA ASN A 103 -3.81 11.49 -18.36
C ASN A 103 -4.52 10.17 -18.68
N ASP A 104 -5.25 9.56 -17.74
CA ASP A 104 -5.98 8.29 -17.93
C ASP A 104 -5.09 7.15 -18.48
N GLN A 105 -3.82 7.07 -18.08
CA GLN A 105 -2.90 5.99 -18.46
C GLN A 105 -2.98 4.77 -17.53
N LEU A 106 -3.96 4.74 -16.65
CA LEU A 106 -4.28 3.61 -15.80
C LEU A 106 -5.47 2.84 -16.39
N VAL A 107 -5.46 1.52 -16.22
CA VAL A 107 -6.55 0.64 -16.66
C VAL A 107 -6.89 -0.35 -15.55
N LEU A 108 -8.14 -0.82 -15.53
CA LEU A 108 -8.59 -1.85 -14.61
C LEU A 108 -8.70 -3.18 -15.31
N PHE A 109 -8.06 -4.19 -14.77
CA PHE A 109 -8.21 -5.60 -15.14
C PHE A 109 -9.16 -6.26 -14.16
N GLY A 110 -9.93 -7.23 -14.62
CA GLY A 110 -10.84 -8.01 -13.79
C GLY A 110 -10.35 -9.44 -13.63
N GLN A 111 -10.22 -9.90 -12.40
CA GLN A 111 -9.97 -11.29 -12.06
C GLN A 111 -11.23 -11.90 -11.46
N SER A 112 -11.76 -12.94 -12.11
CA SER A 112 -12.99 -13.60 -11.66
C SER A 112 -12.72 -14.52 -10.47
N ILE A 113 -13.63 -14.48 -9.49
CA ILE A 113 -13.65 -15.36 -8.32
C ILE A 113 -14.98 -16.12 -8.36
N PHE A 114 -14.91 -17.45 -8.39
CA PHE A 114 -16.09 -18.30 -8.51
C PHE A 114 -16.35 -19.07 -7.21
N PRO A 115 -17.64 -19.29 -6.86
CA PRO A 115 -18.00 -20.21 -5.81
C PRO A 115 -17.47 -21.63 -6.15
N LEU A 116 -16.92 -22.33 -5.16
CA LEU A 116 -16.43 -23.71 -5.34
C LEU A 116 -17.57 -24.70 -5.60
N ASN A 117 -18.78 -24.42 -5.12
CA ASN A 117 -19.97 -25.24 -5.34
C ASN A 117 -20.92 -24.54 -6.29
N ALA A 118 -21.40 -25.24 -7.31
CA ALA A 118 -22.36 -24.70 -8.28
C ALA A 118 -23.68 -24.25 -7.65
N ASP A 119 -24.11 -24.90 -6.55
CA ASP A 119 -25.33 -24.57 -5.80
C ASP A 119 -25.11 -23.52 -4.70
N SER A 120 -23.97 -22.87 -4.67
CA SER A 120 -23.67 -21.83 -3.68
C SER A 120 -24.64 -20.66 -3.80
N PRO A 121 -25.20 -20.17 -2.68
CA PRO A 121 -26.01 -18.95 -2.70
C PRO A 121 -25.18 -17.67 -2.93
N HIS A 122 -23.84 -17.76 -2.87
CA HIS A 122 -22.97 -16.62 -3.07
C HIS A 122 -22.79 -16.34 -4.55
N PRO A 123 -22.90 -15.06 -4.97
CA PRO A 123 -22.63 -14.68 -6.35
C PRO A 123 -21.13 -14.83 -6.68
N ALA A 124 -20.84 -14.96 -7.98
CA ALA A 124 -19.47 -14.81 -8.45
C ALA A 124 -18.97 -13.38 -8.15
N MET A 125 -17.67 -13.24 -7.96
CA MET A 125 -17.04 -11.96 -7.72
C MET A 125 -16.01 -11.64 -8.81
N CYS A 126 -15.62 -10.39 -8.90
CA CYS A 126 -14.59 -9.93 -9.82
C CYS A 126 -13.71 -8.91 -9.12
N GLU A 127 -12.45 -9.27 -8.88
CA GLU A 127 -11.46 -8.35 -8.32
C GLU A 127 -10.97 -7.40 -9.40
N LEU A 128 -11.02 -6.09 -9.11
CA LEU A 128 -10.54 -5.03 -10.00
C LEU A 128 -9.11 -4.67 -9.63
N LEU A 129 -8.23 -4.89 -10.58
CA LEU A 129 -6.79 -4.78 -10.41
C LEU A 129 -6.23 -3.67 -11.30
N VAL A 130 -5.68 -2.62 -10.70
CA VAL A 130 -5.08 -1.52 -11.45
C VAL A 130 -3.81 -1.96 -12.18
N ARG A 131 -3.63 -1.47 -13.41
CA ARG A 131 -2.42 -1.58 -14.22
C ARG A 131 -2.11 -0.21 -14.80
N MET A 132 -0.84 0.06 -15.02
CA MET A 132 -0.41 1.28 -15.72
C MET A 132 -0.05 0.90 -17.16
N VAL A 133 -0.34 1.78 -18.11
CA VAL A 133 0.08 1.64 -19.50
C VAL A 133 1.24 2.60 -19.73
N ASP A 134 2.37 2.11 -20.18
CA ASP A 134 3.51 2.96 -20.51
C ASP A 134 3.35 3.65 -21.87
N ALA A 135 4.32 4.53 -22.21
CA ALA A 135 4.30 5.26 -23.47
C ALA A 135 4.37 4.36 -24.73
N ASP A 136 4.88 3.13 -24.58
CA ASP A 136 4.94 2.13 -25.64
C ASP A 136 3.68 1.25 -25.70
N GLY A 137 2.67 1.51 -24.85
CA GLY A 137 1.44 0.73 -24.76
C GLY A 137 1.60 -0.60 -23.98
N ARG A 138 2.71 -0.79 -23.24
CA ARG A 138 2.94 -2.00 -22.46
C ARG A 138 2.32 -1.88 -21.08
N ILE A 139 1.84 -3.01 -20.58
CA ILE A 139 1.28 -3.10 -19.23
C ILE A 139 2.41 -3.14 -18.19
N VAL A 140 2.36 -2.21 -17.26
CA VAL A 140 3.23 -2.14 -16.08
C VAL A 140 2.48 -2.72 -14.89
N PRO A 141 3.01 -3.76 -14.22
CA PRO A 141 2.36 -4.38 -13.08
C PRO A 141 2.42 -3.48 -11.83
N PRO A 142 1.44 -3.61 -10.90
CA PRO A 142 1.35 -2.76 -9.71
C PRO A 142 2.57 -2.86 -8.79
N MET A 143 3.20 -4.01 -8.66
CA MET A 143 4.43 -4.19 -7.86
C MET A 143 5.59 -3.26 -8.28
N THR A 144 5.53 -2.68 -9.49
CA THR A 144 6.54 -1.77 -10.00
C THR A 144 6.33 -0.33 -9.53
N PHE A 145 5.07 0.13 -9.37
CA PHE A 145 4.75 1.53 -9.05
C PHE A 145 4.06 1.73 -7.70
N ILE A 146 3.35 0.74 -7.15
CA ILE A 146 2.69 0.84 -5.83
C ILE A 146 3.69 1.18 -4.71
N PRO A 147 4.90 0.56 -4.62
CA PRO A 147 5.85 0.93 -3.57
C PRO A 147 6.31 2.40 -3.64
N ALA A 148 6.34 2.98 -4.85
CA ALA A 148 6.62 4.41 -5.01
C ALA A 148 5.41 5.26 -4.59
N ALA A 149 4.18 4.85 -4.96
CA ALA A 149 2.95 5.51 -4.51
C ALA A 149 2.85 5.56 -2.98
N GLU A 150 3.10 4.45 -2.30
CA GLU A 150 3.12 4.37 -0.83
C GLU A 150 4.16 5.28 -0.21
N ARG A 151 5.40 5.26 -0.73
CA ARG A 151 6.51 6.06 -0.21
C ARG A 151 6.28 7.56 -0.34
N PHE A 152 5.62 8.00 -1.40
CA PHE A 152 5.38 9.41 -1.71
C PHE A 152 3.95 9.88 -1.38
N ASN A 153 3.17 9.07 -0.63
CA ASN A 153 1.81 9.39 -0.20
C ASN A 153 0.85 9.70 -1.36
N LEU A 154 0.97 8.97 -2.46
CA LEU A 154 0.07 9.06 -3.62
C LEU A 154 -1.03 7.99 -3.61
N MET A 155 -1.09 7.14 -2.58
CA MET A 155 -2.07 6.05 -2.56
C MET A 155 -3.50 6.56 -2.52
N PHE A 156 -3.76 7.67 -1.83
CA PHE A 156 -5.09 8.28 -1.81
C PHE A 156 -5.56 8.72 -3.20
N ASP A 157 -4.71 9.40 -3.95
CA ASP A 157 -5.04 9.84 -5.32
C ASP A 157 -5.23 8.64 -6.26
N LEU A 158 -4.39 7.61 -6.11
CA LEU A 158 -4.50 6.38 -6.88
C LEU A 158 -5.79 5.61 -6.56
N ASP A 159 -6.12 5.43 -5.27
CA ASP A 159 -7.32 4.71 -4.86
C ASP A 159 -8.58 5.45 -5.30
N LEU A 160 -8.60 6.79 -5.21
CA LEU A 160 -9.71 7.60 -5.75
C LEU A 160 -9.86 7.45 -7.25
N TRP A 161 -8.75 7.43 -7.99
CA TRP A 161 -8.80 7.19 -9.43
C TRP A 161 -9.39 5.81 -9.72
N VAL A 162 -8.93 4.77 -9.01
CA VAL A 162 -9.42 3.39 -9.16
C VAL A 162 -10.92 3.30 -8.88
N ILE A 163 -11.38 3.88 -7.76
CA ILE A 163 -12.81 3.88 -7.39
C ILE A 163 -13.64 4.61 -8.45
N GLY A 164 -13.21 5.80 -8.88
CA GLY A 164 -13.91 6.58 -9.91
C GLY A 164 -13.98 5.85 -11.25
N ALA A 165 -12.87 5.25 -11.70
CA ALA A 165 -12.83 4.46 -12.93
C ALA A 165 -13.71 3.21 -12.83
N ALA A 166 -13.64 2.48 -11.69
CA ALA A 166 -14.47 1.32 -11.43
C ALA A 166 -15.96 1.69 -11.49
N PHE A 167 -16.38 2.71 -10.75
CA PHE A 167 -17.79 3.10 -10.68
C PHE A 167 -18.33 3.53 -12.05
N ARG A 168 -17.58 4.31 -12.81
CA ARG A 168 -17.94 4.72 -14.18
C ARG A 168 -18.10 3.51 -15.10
N GLN A 169 -17.15 2.56 -15.07
CA GLN A 169 -17.21 1.37 -15.91
C GLN A 169 -18.34 0.41 -15.49
N LEU A 170 -18.55 0.23 -14.18
CA LEU A 170 -19.62 -0.62 -13.66
C LEU A 170 -21.00 -0.06 -13.93
N ALA A 171 -21.20 1.25 -13.82
CA ALA A 171 -22.45 1.89 -14.20
C ALA A 171 -22.81 1.60 -15.67
N THR A 172 -21.82 1.69 -16.55
CA THR A 172 -22.00 1.35 -17.98
C THR A 172 -22.26 -0.15 -18.17
N LEU A 173 -21.51 -1.02 -17.49
CA LEU A 173 -21.67 -2.47 -17.55
C LEU A 173 -23.11 -2.89 -17.16
N TRP A 174 -23.62 -2.36 -16.05
CA TRP A 174 -24.95 -2.72 -15.53
C TRP A 174 -26.08 -2.20 -16.39
N GLN A 175 -25.89 -1.08 -17.07
CA GLN A 175 -26.85 -0.60 -18.08
C GLN A 175 -26.96 -1.57 -19.28
N HIS A 176 -25.85 -2.15 -19.74
CA HIS A 176 -25.82 -3.08 -20.86
C HIS A 176 -26.13 -4.53 -20.45
N HIS A 177 -25.84 -4.89 -19.20
CA HIS A 177 -25.99 -6.24 -18.63
C HIS A 177 -26.76 -6.20 -17.30
N PRO A 178 -28.07 -5.85 -17.30
CA PRO A 178 -28.82 -5.69 -16.06
C PRO A 178 -29.06 -7.02 -15.30
N GLN A 179 -28.78 -8.16 -15.91
CA GLN A 179 -28.80 -9.48 -15.24
C GLN A 179 -27.49 -9.84 -14.56
N ASP A 180 -26.42 -9.10 -14.76
CA ASP A 180 -25.18 -9.31 -14.03
C ASP A 180 -25.44 -9.16 -12.53
N ARG A 181 -25.00 -10.11 -11.70
CA ARG A 181 -25.19 -10.14 -10.24
C ARG A 181 -23.85 -10.25 -9.50
N ARG A 182 -22.74 -10.14 -10.23
CA ARG A 182 -21.42 -10.22 -9.62
C ARG A 182 -21.20 -9.09 -8.62
N ILE A 183 -20.44 -9.41 -7.59
CA ILE A 183 -19.86 -8.42 -6.68
C ILE A 183 -18.47 -8.05 -7.23
N PHE A 184 -18.17 -6.76 -7.27
CA PHE A 184 -16.88 -6.27 -7.72
C PHE A 184 -16.07 -5.81 -6.51
N THR A 185 -14.81 -6.26 -6.42
CA THR A 185 -13.96 -5.91 -5.30
C THR A 185 -12.94 -4.86 -5.71
N ILE A 186 -12.65 -3.93 -4.80
CA ILE A 186 -11.75 -2.80 -5.00
C ILE A 186 -10.84 -2.71 -3.79
N ASN A 187 -9.53 -2.78 -4.04
CA ASN A 187 -8.52 -2.65 -3.01
C ASN A 187 -8.46 -1.21 -2.46
N LEU A 188 -8.35 -1.08 -1.14
CA LEU A 188 -8.11 0.18 -0.44
C LEU A 188 -6.79 0.11 0.33
N SER A 189 -5.91 1.08 0.11
CA SER A 189 -4.65 1.16 0.84
C SER A 189 -4.83 1.64 2.28
N GLY A 190 -3.90 1.26 3.17
CA GLY A 190 -3.87 1.77 4.54
C GLY A 190 -3.74 3.29 4.62
N GLN A 191 -3.01 3.91 3.69
CA GLN A 191 -2.87 5.37 3.64
C GLN A 191 -4.21 6.05 3.31
N SER A 192 -5.00 5.46 2.42
CA SER A 192 -6.32 5.99 2.08
C SER A 192 -7.32 5.84 3.23
N LEU A 193 -7.25 4.74 3.99
CA LEU A 193 -8.08 4.57 5.19
C LEU A 193 -7.88 5.69 6.21
N ASP A 194 -6.67 6.23 6.30
CA ASP A 194 -6.33 7.34 7.18
C ASP A 194 -6.67 8.71 6.61
N HIS A 195 -7.11 8.78 5.34
CA HIS A 195 -7.41 10.08 4.72
C HIS A 195 -8.82 10.57 5.11
N PRO A 196 -8.96 11.82 5.62
CA PRO A 196 -10.23 12.34 6.11
C PRO A 196 -11.33 12.44 5.05
N ASP A 197 -10.94 12.62 3.79
CA ASP A 197 -11.87 12.86 2.68
C ASP A 197 -12.31 11.59 1.96
N LEU A 198 -11.76 10.40 2.31
CA LEU A 198 -12.06 9.15 1.59
C LEU A 198 -13.54 8.83 1.59
N GLU A 199 -14.17 8.87 2.76
CA GLU A 199 -15.59 8.57 2.90
C GLU A 199 -16.45 9.46 2.04
N LEU A 200 -16.22 10.79 2.12
CA LEU A 200 -16.99 11.76 1.35
C LEU A 200 -16.76 11.61 -0.16
N ALA A 201 -15.54 11.28 -0.58
CA ALA A 201 -15.22 11.05 -1.99
C ALA A 201 -15.95 9.82 -2.52
N ILE A 202 -15.95 8.69 -1.80
CA ILE A 202 -16.70 7.50 -2.17
C ILE A 202 -18.19 7.81 -2.29
N GLN A 203 -18.78 8.52 -1.33
CA GLN A 203 -20.19 8.88 -1.35
C GLN A 203 -20.56 9.76 -2.54
N ARG A 204 -19.71 10.70 -2.92
CA ARG A 204 -19.91 11.54 -4.11
C ARG A 204 -19.90 10.70 -5.39
N LEU A 205 -18.91 9.84 -5.55
CA LEU A 205 -18.77 8.96 -6.71
C LEU A 205 -19.94 7.96 -6.82
N GLU A 206 -20.41 7.42 -5.67
CA GLU A 206 -21.58 6.54 -5.61
C GLU A 206 -22.81 7.23 -6.19
N VAL A 207 -23.10 8.45 -5.75
CA VAL A 207 -24.26 9.23 -6.20
C VAL A 207 -24.09 9.64 -7.67
N GLU A 208 -22.93 10.11 -8.07
CA GLU A 208 -22.62 10.56 -9.43
C GLU A 208 -22.84 9.44 -10.46
N HIS A 209 -22.34 8.25 -10.17
CA HIS A 209 -22.41 7.09 -11.07
C HIS A 209 -23.62 6.18 -10.81
N LYS A 210 -24.47 6.50 -9.82
CA LYS A 210 -25.65 5.71 -9.43
C LYS A 210 -25.30 4.24 -9.16
N ILE A 211 -24.26 4.03 -8.38
CA ILE A 211 -23.74 2.71 -8.02
C ILE A 211 -24.72 1.99 -7.10
N GLU A 212 -24.81 0.67 -7.26
CA GLU A 212 -25.49 -0.23 -6.33
C GLU A 212 -24.49 -0.70 -5.26
N PRO A 213 -24.48 -0.11 -4.04
CA PRO A 213 -23.42 -0.36 -3.05
C PRO A 213 -23.26 -1.83 -2.67
N HIS A 214 -24.35 -2.59 -2.60
CA HIS A 214 -24.35 -4.01 -2.24
C HIS A 214 -23.64 -4.91 -3.26
N ARG A 215 -23.21 -4.36 -4.38
CA ARG A 215 -22.42 -5.04 -5.42
C ARG A 215 -20.96 -4.58 -5.44
N ILE A 216 -20.57 -3.75 -4.49
CA ILE A 216 -19.17 -3.29 -4.31
C ILE A 216 -18.66 -3.78 -2.98
N CYS A 217 -17.50 -4.41 -3.00
CA CYS A 217 -16.79 -4.87 -1.83
C CYS A 217 -15.41 -4.16 -1.77
N PHE A 218 -15.13 -3.44 -0.70
CA PHE A 218 -13.81 -2.88 -0.48
C PHE A 218 -12.91 -3.89 0.22
N GLU A 219 -11.71 -4.11 -0.32
CA GLU A 219 -10.70 -5.01 0.24
C GLU A 219 -9.67 -4.21 1.02
N ILE A 220 -9.42 -4.59 2.26
CA ILE A 220 -8.49 -3.92 3.16
C ILE A 220 -7.58 -4.98 3.77
N THR A 221 -6.27 -4.77 3.73
CA THR A 221 -5.33 -5.73 4.29
C THR A 221 -5.40 -5.75 5.83
N GLU A 222 -5.13 -6.90 6.40
CA GLU A 222 -5.07 -7.11 7.85
C GLU A 222 -4.16 -6.07 8.54
N THR A 223 -2.97 -5.87 8.00
CA THR A 223 -1.98 -4.92 8.53
C THR A 223 -2.50 -3.47 8.56
N SER A 224 -3.24 -3.05 7.54
CA SER A 224 -3.82 -1.70 7.45
C SER A 224 -4.87 -1.46 8.52
N VAL A 225 -5.73 -2.46 8.78
CA VAL A 225 -6.76 -2.37 9.82
C VAL A 225 -6.14 -2.31 11.22
N ILE A 226 -5.13 -3.15 11.49
CA ILE A 226 -4.46 -3.18 12.80
C ILE A 226 -3.74 -1.85 13.07
N GLY A 227 -3.18 -1.22 12.04
CA GLY A 227 -2.47 0.05 12.14
C GLY A 227 -3.33 1.20 12.68
N ASN A 228 -4.63 1.24 12.34
CA ASN A 228 -5.57 2.26 12.82
C ASN A 228 -7.00 1.69 12.91
N MET A 229 -7.21 0.82 13.89
CA MET A 229 -8.46 0.08 14.09
C MET A 229 -9.70 0.98 14.22
N ASP A 230 -9.63 2.02 15.04
CA ASP A 230 -10.80 2.87 15.31
C ASP A 230 -11.27 3.60 14.04
N ARG A 231 -10.34 4.06 13.23
CA ARG A 231 -10.65 4.76 11.98
C ARG A 231 -11.17 3.81 10.92
N ALA A 232 -10.56 2.63 10.78
CA ALA A 232 -11.04 1.58 9.90
C ALA A 232 -12.47 1.17 10.24
N LEU A 233 -12.78 0.94 11.54
CA LEU A 233 -14.12 0.61 12.01
C LEU A 233 -15.13 1.72 11.69
N ALA A 234 -14.79 2.99 11.94
CA ALA A 234 -15.68 4.10 11.67
C ALA A 234 -16.03 4.21 10.19
N LEU A 235 -15.04 4.08 9.30
CA LEU A 235 -15.23 4.08 7.85
C LEU A 235 -16.08 2.89 7.40
N MET A 236 -15.74 1.68 7.83
CA MET A 236 -16.49 0.47 7.51
C MET A 236 -17.95 0.60 7.94
N ASP A 237 -18.23 1.02 9.18
CA ASP A 237 -19.58 1.20 9.70
C ASP A 237 -20.38 2.22 8.89
N SER A 238 -19.74 3.32 8.47
CA SER A 238 -20.39 4.34 7.67
C SER A 238 -20.74 3.83 6.28
N LEU A 239 -19.80 3.21 5.57
CA LEU A 239 -20.04 2.71 4.21
C LEU A 239 -20.98 1.48 4.20
N ARG A 240 -20.92 0.61 5.24
CA ARG A 240 -21.87 -0.50 5.37
C ARG A 240 -23.32 -0.05 5.57
N ARG A 241 -23.55 1.04 6.30
CA ARG A 241 -24.90 1.63 6.40
C ARG A 241 -25.47 2.07 5.05
N ARG A 242 -24.60 2.33 4.07
CA ARG A 242 -24.99 2.60 2.68
C ARG A 242 -25.15 1.33 1.85
N GLY A 243 -24.73 0.19 2.36
CA GLY A 243 -24.85 -1.12 1.72
C GLY A 243 -23.56 -1.65 1.09
N PHE A 244 -22.43 -0.95 1.19
CA PHE A 244 -21.14 -1.48 0.73
C PHE A 244 -20.71 -2.68 1.56
N LEU A 245 -19.98 -3.60 0.91
CA LEU A 245 -19.43 -4.80 1.51
C LEU A 245 -17.94 -4.60 1.79
N PHE A 246 -17.39 -5.41 2.70
CA PHE A 246 -15.97 -5.37 3.04
C PHE A 246 -15.35 -6.76 3.05
N ALA A 247 -14.10 -6.86 2.58
CA ALA A 247 -13.25 -8.03 2.68
C ALA A 247 -11.97 -7.68 3.46
N LEU A 248 -11.56 -8.58 4.33
CA LEU A 248 -10.24 -8.53 4.96
C LEU A 248 -9.28 -9.37 4.12
N ASP A 249 -8.24 -8.74 3.58
CA ASP A 249 -7.25 -9.37 2.70
C ASP A 249 -5.95 -9.72 3.43
N ASP A 250 -5.14 -10.60 2.82
CA ASP A 250 -3.85 -11.11 3.33
C ASP A 250 -3.95 -11.71 4.75
N PHE A 251 -5.10 -12.34 5.05
CA PHE A 251 -5.35 -12.82 6.41
C PHE A 251 -4.48 -14.03 6.75
N GLY A 252 -3.81 -13.94 7.91
CA GLY A 252 -3.01 -15.01 8.50
C GLY A 252 -1.50 -14.76 8.50
N THR A 253 -0.99 -13.78 7.75
CA THR A 253 0.45 -13.45 7.71
C THR A 253 0.91 -12.59 8.89
N GLY A 254 -0.02 -11.97 9.63
CA GLY A 254 0.26 -11.11 10.76
C GLY A 254 0.40 -11.85 12.10
N LEU A 255 0.90 -11.18 13.13
CA LEU A 255 0.94 -11.65 14.53
C LEU A 255 -0.44 -11.64 15.19
N SER A 256 -1.46 -12.03 14.47
CA SER A 256 -2.85 -11.71 14.78
C SER A 256 -3.44 -12.61 15.86
N SER A 257 -3.89 -11.99 16.92
CA SER A 257 -4.88 -12.65 17.75
C SER A 257 -6.24 -12.57 17.05
N PHE A 258 -6.91 -13.69 16.79
CA PHE A 258 -8.27 -13.75 16.23
C PHE A 258 -9.32 -12.90 17.02
N ALA A 259 -8.91 -12.29 18.14
CA ALA A 259 -9.78 -11.51 19.00
C ALA A 259 -10.31 -10.23 18.35
N TYR A 260 -9.52 -9.58 17.50
CA TYR A 260 -9.96 -8.36 16.81
C TYR A 260 -10.94 -8.66 15.67
N LEU A 261 -10.84 -9.84 15.04
CA LEU A 261 -11.71 -10.24 13.94
C LEU A 261 -13.20 -10.19 14.32
N LYS A 262 -13.52 -10.46 15.59
CA LYS A 262 -14.90 -10.34 16.12
C LYS A 262 -15.47 -8.93 16.07
N LYS A 263 -14.60 -7.91 15.99
CA LYS A 263 -15.00 -6.50 15.98
C LYS A 263 -15.13 -5.94 14.58
N LEU A 264 -14.53 -6.64 13.58
CA LEU A 264 -14.53 -6.17 12.21
C LEU A 264 -15.84 -6.48 11.50
N PRO A 265 -16.54 -5.48 10.98
CA PRO A 265 -17.76 -5.67 10.23
C PRO A 265 -17.44 -6.03 8.76
N VAL A 266 -16.77 -7.17 8.54
CA VAL A 266 -16.41 -7.67 7.20
C VAL A 266 -17.29 -8.83 6.79
N ASP A 267 -17.56 -8.91 5.49
CA ASP A 267 -18.42 -9.94 4.88
C ASP A 267 -17.59 -11.11 4.35
N TYR A 268 -16.35 -10.80 3.94
CA TYR A 268 -15.44 -11.76 3.33
C TYR A 268 -14.08 -11.76 4.03
N LEU A 269 -13.45 -12.94 4.04
CA LEU A 269 -12.12 -13.16 4.59
C LEU A 269 -11.27 -13.83 3.50
N LYS A 270 -10.30 -13.10 2.94
CA LYS A 270 -9.37 -13.63 1.92
C LYS A 270 -8.17 -14.25 2.62
N ILE A 271 -7.95 -15.53 2.35
CA ILE A 271 -6.82 -16.29 2.88
C ILE A 271 -5.59 -15.94 2.05
N ASP A 272 -4.49 -15.57 2.72
CA ASP A 272 -3.25 -15.24 2.02
C ASP A 272 -2.75 -16.41 1.18
N GLY A 273 -2.25 -16.09 -0.03
CA GLY A 273 -1.75 -17.06 -0.98
C GLY A 273 -0.54 -17.87 -0.50
N GLU A 274 0.18 -17.39 0.53
CA GLU A 274 1.28 -18.11 1.14
C GLU A 274 0.82 -19.46 1.69
N PHE A 275 -0.33 -19.50 2.37
CA PHE A 275 -0.91 -20.73 2.93
C PHE A 275 -1.58 -21.64 1.87
N VAL A 276 -1.96 -21.07 0.74
CA VAL A 276 -2.64 -21.82 -0.33
C VAL A 276 -1.64 -22.48 -1.28
N ARG A 277 -0.45 -21.89 -1.44
CA ARG A 277 0.57 -22.32 -2.39
C ARG A 277 0.97 -23.78 -2.21
N ASP A 278 1.22 -24.19 -0.99
CA ASP A 278 1.74 -25.52 -0.66
C ASP A 278 0.75 -26.40 0.11
N ILE A 279 -0.53 -26.03 0.12
CA ILE A 279 -1.62 -26.70 0.87
C ILE A 279 -1.73 -28.21 0.63
N LEU A 280 -1.33 -28.69 -0.55
CA LEU A 280 -1.36 -30.12 -0.87
C LEU A 280 -0.16 -30.89 -0.29
N HIS A 281 0.90 -30.20 0.08
CA HIS A 281 2.17 -30.79 0.49
C HIS A 281 2.58 -30.42 1.91
N ASP A 282 2.09 -29.28 2.44
CA ASP A 282 2.36 -28.85 3.80
C ASP A 282 1.12 -29.05 4.71
N PRO A 283 1.20 -29.97 5.70
CA PRO A 283 0.10 -30.19 6.63
C PRO A 283 -0.16 -29.00 7.56
N VAL A 284 0.81 -28.10 7.78
CA VAL A 284 0.64 -26.88 8.59
C VAL A 284 -0.20 -25.87 7.82
N ASP A 285 0.13 -25.62 6.54
CA ASP A 285 -0.65 -24.74 5.67
C ASP A 285 -2.10 -25.19 5.56
N LYS A 286 -2.30 -26.49 5.36
CA LYS A 286 -3.64 -27.09 5.34
C LYS A 286 -4.39 -26.84 6.65
N ALA A 287 -3.76 -27.04 7.80
CA ALA A 287 -4.37 -26.82 9.11
C ALA A 287 -4.69 -25.34 9.32
N MET A 288 -3.85 -24.42 8.83
CA MET A 288 -4.10 -22.98 8.89
C MET A 288 -5.33 -22.61 8.05
N VAL A 289 -5.40 -23.01 6.80
CA VAL A 289 -6.55 -22.75 5.92
C VAL A 289 -7.84 -23.33 6.51
N ASP A 290 -7.82 -24.57 7.00
CA ASP A 290 -8.99 -25.19 7.65
C ASP A 290 -9.42 -24.39 8.91
N THR A 291 -8.47 -23.89 9.68
CA THR A 291 -8.73 -23.09 10.88
C THR A 291 -9.36 -21.76 10.52
N ILE A 292 -8.78 -21.05 9.56
CA ILE A 292 -9.30 -19.76 9.07
C ILE A 292 -10.72 -19.92 8.54
N ARG A 293 -10.97 -20.92 7.71
CA ARG A 293 -12.30 -21.25 7.19
C ARG A 293 -13.31 -21.49 8.30
N ARG A 294 -12.95 -22.26 9.32
CA ARG A 294 -13.85 -22.54 10.47
C ARG A 294 -14.17 -21.30 11.28
N ILE A 295 -13.17 -20.46 11.55
CA ILE A 295 -13.35 -19.21 12.30
C ILE A 295 -14.20 -18.24 11.49
N GLY A 296 -13.92 -18.07 10.20
CA GLY A 296 -14.73 -17.25 9.30
C GLY A 296 -16.19 -17.68 9.32
N GLY A 297 -16.45 -18.98 9.17
CA GLY A 297 -17.81 -19.53 9.22
C GLY A 297 -18.53 -19.30 10.55
N VAL A 298 -17.84 -19.40 11.70
CA VAL A 298 -18.42 -19.10 13.03
C VAL A 298 -18.76 -17.61 13.17
N LEU A 299 -17.98 -16.74 12.54
CA LEU A 299 -18.18 -15.29 12.55
C LEU A 299 -19.16 -14.81 11.47
N GLY A 300 -19.67 -15.71 10.63
CA GLY A 300 -20.60 -15.38 9.53
C GLY A 300 -19.93 -14.76 8.30
N MET A 301 -18.62 -14.91 8.17
CA MET A 301 -17.84 -14.43 7.04
C MET A 301 -17.69 -15.53 5.98
N THR A 302 -17.72 -15.14 4.70
CA THR A 302 -17.42 -16.04 3.59
C THR A 302 -15.91 -16.02 3.32
N THR A 303 -15.26 -17.19 3.29
CA THR A 303 -13.83 -17.28 2.98
C THR A 303 -13.59 -17.32 1.49
N ILE A 304 -12.55 -16.63 1.04
CA ILE A 304 -12.07 -16.58 -0.35
C ILE A 304 -10.61 -17.08 -0.34
N GLU A 305 -10.29 -17.96 -1.27
CA GLU A 305 -8.93 -18.43 -1.52
C GLU A 305 -8.48 -17.94 -2.90
N ILE A 306 -7.22 -17.49 -2.98
CA ILE A 306 -6.61 -17.18 -4.27
C ILE A 306 -6.13 -18.51 -4.87
N GLY A 307 -6.89 -19.05 -5.84
CA GLY A 307 -6.51 -20.24 -6.57
C GLY A 307 -5.16 -20.04 -7.28
N ARG A 308 -4.40 -21.13 -7.48
CA ARG A 308 -3.21 -21.11 -8.33
C ARG A 308 -3.62 -20.65 -9.73
N ALA A 309 -3.25 -19.43 -10.11
CA ALA A 309 -3.20 -19.08 -11.50
C ALA A 309 -2.11 -19.97 -12.12
N HIS A 310 -2.48 -20.93 -12.94
CA HIS A 310 -1.52 -21.60 -13.81
C HIS A 310 -1.01 -20.53 -14.77
N VAL A 311 0.22 -20.07 -14.52
CA VAL A 311 1.01 -19.28 -15.45
C VAL A 311 1.52 -20.21 -16.56
#